data_c02f0fb8fe1b8e28ee933e305e03ad17
#
_entry.id   c02f0fb8fe1b8e28ee933e305e03ad17
#
_cell.length_a   1.000
_cell.length_b   1.000
_cell.length_c   1.000
_cell.angle_alpha   90.00
_cell.angle_beta   90.00
_cell.angle_gamma   90.00
#
_symmetry.space_group_name_H-M   'P 1'
#
loop_
_entity.id
_entity.type
_entity.pdbx_description
1 polymer ?
#
loop_
_entity_poly.entity_id
_entity_poly.type
_entity_poly.pdbx_seq_one_letter_code
_entity_poly.pdbx_strand_id
1 'polypeptide(L)'
;LEFTPLELLDKRQDDDGYGAWLGHSDQQQFPFVLVLAQFFPDRDPFSPAPIAKLAPFNHFGMELPTKAEVDEIAARAEGAGCLAYPPTQMPAPIGYICMLSDPDGNLVEYSYDQGVYEKVREVWG
;
A
#
# COMPACT_ATOMS: atom_id res chain seq x y z
N LEU A 1 0.27 -8.72 4.60
CA LEU A 1 0.50 -9.18 3.22
C LEU A 1 -0.73 -9.79 2.54
N GLU A 2 -1.80 -10.04 3.28
CA GLU A 2 -3.00 -10.69 2.74
C GLU A 2 -3.67 -9.91 1.59
N PHE A 3 -3.56 -8.59 1.60
CA PHE A 3 -4.22 -7.68 0.65
C PHE A 3 -3.28 -7.03 -0.37
N THR A 4 -2.02 -7.47 -0.45
CA THR A 4 -1.01 -6.86 -1.33
C THR A 4 -0.20 -7.94 -2.04
N PRO A 5 0.24 -7.73 -3.29
CA PRO A 5 1.12 -8.64 -3.99
C PRO A 5 2.56 -8.59 -3.47
N LEU A 6 2.84 -7.76 -2.47
CA LEU A 6 4.19 -7.66 -1.90
C LEU A 6 4.56 -8.92 -1.12
N GLU A 7 5.80 -9.31 -1.25
CA GLU A 7 6.40 -10.45 -0.57
C GLU A 7 7.34 -9.97 0.53
N LEU A 8 7.46 -10.75 1.61
CA LEU A 8 8.40 -10.46 2.68
C LEU A 8 9.82 -10.79 2.21
N LEU A 9 10.67 -9.78 2.12
CA LEU A 9 12.08 -9.93 1.76
C LEU A 9 12.97 -10.13 2.98
N ASP A 10 12.71 -9.40 4.06
CA ASP A 10 13.47 -9.48 5.30
C ASP A 10 12.60 -9.14 6.50
N LYS A 11 12.91 -9.73 7.63
CA LYS A 11 12.27 -9.45 8.91
C LYS A 11 13.33 -9.48 10.01
N ARG A 12 13.38 -8.41 10.80
CA ARG A 12 14.29 -8.30 11.94
C ARG A 12 13.55 -7.93 13.22
N GLN A 13 14.17 -8.30 14.31
CA GLN A 13 13.92 -7.77 15.65
C GLN A 13 15.27 -7.51 16.31
N ASP A 14 15.44 -6.32 16.85
CA ASP A 14 16.64 -5.91 17.58
C ASP A 14 16.26 -5.13 18.86
N ASP A 15 17.24 -4.49 19.49
CA ASP A 15 17.05 -3.74 20.75
C ASP A 15 16.20 -2.46 20.55
N ASP A 16 16.01 -2.02 19.31
CA ASP A 16 15.29 -0.80 18.98
C ASP A 16 13.84 -1.05 18.52
N GLY A 17 13.52 -2.25 18.02
CA GLY A 17 12.18 -2.58 17.57
C GLY A 17 12.08 -3.72 16.57
N TYR A 18 11.06 -3.62 15.74
CA TYR A 18 10.76 -4.56 14.66
C TYR A 18 10.89 -3.88 13.30
N GLY A 19 11.36 -4.63 12.31
CA GLY A 19 11.41 -4.19 10.92
C GLY A 19 10.93 -5.27 9.97
N ALA A 20 10.28 -4.85 8.88
CA ALA A 20 9.95 -5.73 7.76
C ALA A 20 10.22 -5.01 6.43
N TRP A 21 10.85 -5.70 5.51
CA TRP A 21 11.06 -5.23 4.15
C TRP A 21 10.17 -6.01 3.21
N LEU A 22 9.39 -5.30 2.44
CA LEU A 22 8.42 -5.86 1.49
C LEU A 22 8.80 -5.42 0.07
N GLY A 23 8.72 -6.34 -0.87
CA GLY A 23 9.01 -6.06 -2.27
C GLY A 23 8.23 -6.98 -3.19
N HIS A 24 8.49 -6.88 -4.48
CA HIS A 24 7.85 -7.71 -5.49
C HIS A 24 8.93 -8.47 -6.29
N SER A 25 8.73 -9.78 -6.50
CA SER A 25 9.68 -10.64 -7.17
C SER A 25 9.98 -10.24 -8.62
N ASP A 26 9.05 -9.55 -9.27
CA ASP A 26 9.24 -9.06 -10.64
C ASP A 26 10.17 -7.84 -10.76
N GLN A 27 10.55 -7.23 -9.64
CA GLN A 27 11.36 -6.00 -9.59
C GLN A 27 12.81 -6.24 -9.22
N GLN A 28 13.40 -7.37 -9.61
CA GLN A 28 14.76 -7.74 -9.21
C GLN A 28 15.84 -6.81 -9.78
N GLN A 29 15.64 -6.23 -10.94
CA GLN A 29 16.63 -5.37 -11.58
C GLN A 29 16.67 -3.95 -10.97
N PHE A 30 15.52 -3.42 -10.60
CA PHE A 30 15.38 -2.11 -9.94
C PHE A 30 14.37 -2.23 -8.79
N PRO A 31 14.80 -2.81 -7.67
CA PRO A 31 13.87 -3.16 -6.60
C PRO A 31 13.31 -1.90 -5.93
N PHE A 32 11.99 -1.83 -5.85
CA PHE A 32 11.29 -0.97 -4.90
C PHE A 32 11.06 -1.77 -3.62
N VAL A 33 11.44 -1.21 -2.48
CA VAL A 33 11.25 -1.83 -1.17
C VAL A 33 10.42 -0.92 -0.28
N LEU A 34 9.28 -1.43 0.19
CA LEU A 34 8.53 -0.80 1.26
C LEU A 34 9.10 -1.27 2.60
N VAL A 35 9.59 -0.33 3.39
CA VAL A 35 10.12 -0.61 4.73
C VAL A 35 9.05 -0.24 5.76
N LEU A 36 8.66 -1.21 6.57
CA LEU A 36 7.82 -1.02 7.75
C LEU A 36 8.69 -1.14 9.00
N ALA A 37 8.59 -0.18 9.90
CA ALA A 37 9.33 -0.19 11.16
C ALA A 37 8.41 0.17 12.32
N GLN A 38 8.58 -0.55 13.43
CA GLN A 38 7.94 -0.26 14.71
C GLN A 38 9.02 -0.18 15.77
N PHE A 39 9.20 0.98 16.38
CA PHE A 39 10.18 1.16 17.44
C PHE A 39 9.58 0.88 18.82
N PHE A 40 10.40 0.37 19.72
CA PHE A 40 10.03 0.29 21.12
C PHE A 40 9.91 1.70 21.72
N PRO A 41 9.18 1.88 22.83
CA PRO A 41 9.11 3.16 23.51
C PRO A 41 10.50 3.74 23.77
N ASP A 42 10.67 5.02 23.48
CA ASP A 42 11.92 5.77 23.63
C ASP A 42 13.10 5.32 22.75
N ARG A 43 12.86 4.45 21.77
CA ARG A 43 13.87 3.95 20.83
C ARG A 43 13.74 4.50 19.41
N ASP A 44 12.71 5.29 19.12
CA ASP A 44 12.53 5.90 17.81
C ASP A 44 13.63 6.95 17.57
N PRO A 45 14.55 6.73 16.60
CA PRO A 45 15.63 7.67 16.30
C PRO A 45 15.13 8.99 15.72
N PHE A 46 13.86 9.04 15.29
CA PHE A 46 13.19 10.24 14.76
C PHE A 46 12.40 11.01 15.83
N SER A 47 12.30 10.49 17.05
CA SER A 47 11.68 11.18 18.17
C SER A 47 12.67 12.21 18.79
N PRO A 48 12.24 13.43 19.18
CA PRO A 48 10.88 13.98 19.16
C PRO A 48 10.56 14.75 17.86
N ALA A 49 11.24 14.46 16.76
CA ALA A 49 10.90 15.12 15.52
C ALA A 49 9.39 14.99 15.29
N PRO A 50 8.68 16.09 14.99
CA PRO A 50 7.29 15.97 14.61
C PRO A 50 7.28 15.14 13.32
N ILE A 51 6.98 13.84 13.45
CA ILE A 51 6.50 13.10 12.29
C ILE A 51 5.20 13.82 11.96
N ALA A 52 5.29 14.79 11.07
CA ALA A 52 4.12 15.37 10.48
C ALA A 52 3.28 14.17 10.04
N LYS A 53 2.10 14.00 10.65
CA LYS A 53 1.10 13.13 10.04
C LYS A 53 1.19 13.44 8.56
N LEU A 54 1.35 12.43 7.72
CA LEU A 54 1.50 12.60 6.27
C LEU A 54 0.24 13.27 5.69
N ALA A 55 -0.02 14.48 6.13
CA ALA A 55 -1.03 15.36 5.56
C ALA A 55 -0.29 16.38 4.70
N PRO A 56 -0.66 16.54 3.46
CA PRO A 56 -1.86 16.05 2.78
C PRO A 56 -1.76 14.69 2.07
N PHE A 57 -0.72 13.90 2.29
CA PHE A 57 -0.60 12.57 1.69
C PHE A 57 -1.63 11.64 2.35
N ASN A 58 -2.69 11.29 1.60
CA ASN A 58 -3.81 10.53 2.15
C ASN A 58 -3.68 9.02 1.98
N HIS A 59 -3.02 8.58 0.90
CA HIS A 59 -2.94 7.16 0.56
C HIS A 59 -1.80 6.90 -0.43
N PHE A 60 -1.44 5.65 -0.59
CA PHE A 60 -0.75 5.14 -1.77
C PHE A 60 -1.64 4.13 -2.46
N GLY A 61 -1.45 3.93 -3.77
CA GLY A 61 -2.34 3.14 -4.58
C GLY A 61 -1.62 2.09 -5.43
N MET A 62 -2.37 1.06 -5.77
CA MET A 62 -1.96 0.00 -6.69
C MET A 62 -3.06 -0.23 -7.71
N GLU A 63 -2.71 -0.14 -9.00
CA GLU A 63 -3.64 -0.52 -10.05
C GLU A 63 -3.67 -2.03 -10.23
N LEU A 64 -4.86 -2.60 -10.34
CA LEU A 64 -5.11 -4.01 -10.57
C LEU A 64 -5.47 -4.25 -12.05
N PRO A 65 -5.21 -5.46 -12.56
CA PRO A 65 -5.49 -5.79 -13.95
C PRO A 65 -6.97 -5.74 -14.34
N THR A 66 -7.87 -5.98 -13.39
CA THR A 66 -9.30 -6.07 -13.66
C THR A 66 -10.14 -5.43 -12.57
N LYS A 67 -11.33 -4.97 -12.96
CA LYS A 67 -12.35 -4.48 -12.03
C LYS A 67 -12.78 -5.55 -11.01
N ALA A 68 -12.86 -6.81 -11.44
CA ALA A 68 -13.25 -7.92 -10.59
C ALA A 68 -12.27 -8.13 -9.42
N GLU A 69 -10.97 -7.92 -9.63
CA GLU A 69 -9.97 -8.00 -8.56
C GLU A 69 -10.14 -6.88 -7.52
N VAL A 70 -10.57 -5.69 -7.93
CA VAL A 70 -10.93 -4.62 -6.98
C VAL A 70 -12.13 -5.05 -6.12
N ASP A 71 -13.17 -5.64 -6.74
CA ASP A 71 -14.34 -6.13 -6.02
C ASP A 71 -13.98 -7.27 -5.06
N GLU A 72 -13.11 -8.19 -5.45
CA GLU A 72 -12.65 -9.30 -4.60
C GLU A 72 -11.87 -8.81 -3.37
N ILE A 73 -10.95 -7.87 -3.57
CA ILE A 73 -10.20 -7.27 -2.47
C ILE A 73 -11.14 -6.53 -1.51
N ALA A 74 -12.07 -5.77 -2.05
CA ALA A 74 -13.05 -5.05 -1.23
C ALA A 74 -13.92 -5.99 -0.40
N ALA A 75 -14.41 -7.08 -0.98
CA ALA A 75 -15.21 -8.08 -0.26
C ALA A 75 -14.41 -8.76 0.87
N ARG A 76 -13.14 -9.09 0.62
CA ARG A 76 -12.24 -9.61 1.67
C ARG A 76 -11.97 -8.59 2.77
N ALA A 77 -11.74 -7.34 2.39
CA ALA A 77 -11.51 -6.25 3.33
C ALA A 77 -12.74 -5.94 4.19
N GLU A 78 -13.94 -6.01 3.62
CA GLU A 78 -15.20 -5.89 4.35
C GLU A 78 -15.32 -7.00 5.39
N GLY A 79 -15.07 -8.26 5.00
CA GLY A 79 -15.06 -9.39 5.92
C GLY A 79 -14.01 -9.29 7.02
N ALA A 80 -12.88 -8.63 6.77
CA ALA A 80 -11.81 -8.37 7.73
C ALA A 80 -12.03 -7.09 8.56
N GLY A 81 -13.05 -6.29 8.26
CA GLY A 81 -13.34 -5.03 8.96
C GLY A 81 -12.36 -3.88 8.65
N CYS A 82 -11.68 -3.93 7.52
CA CYS A 82 -10.70 -2.91 7.12
C CYS A 82 -11.06 -2.16 5.83
N LEU A 83 -12.26 -2.37 5.27
CA LEU A 83 -12.74 -1.61 4.12
C LEU A 83 -13.08 -0.18 4.54
N ALA A 84 -12.29 0.78 4.08
CA ALA A 84 -12.47 2.20 4.38
C ALA A 84 -13.37 2.92 3.35
N TYR A 85 -13.27 2.52 2.10
CA TYR A 85 -14.08 3.08 1.01
C TYR A 85 -14.51 1.97 0.06
N PRO A 86 -15.83 1.80 -0.16
CA PRO A 86 -16.34 0.71 -0.99
C PRO A 86 -16.02 0.91 -2.48
N PRO A 87 -16.07 -0.16 -3.28
CA PRO A 87 -15.85 -0.08 -4.72
C PRO A 87 -16.75 0.98 -5.37
N THR A 88 -16.14 1.95 -6.03
CA THR A 88 -16.85 3.09 -6.61
C THR A 88 -16.25 3.49 -7.96
N GLN A 89 -17.10 3.70 -8.95
CA GLN A 89 -16.68 4.28 -10.22
C GLN A 89 -16.53 5.80 -10.08
N MET A 90 -15.32 6.27 -10.28
CA MET A 90 -14.96 7.69 -10.25
C MET A 90 -14.78 8.23 -11.68
N PRO A 91 -14.86 9.57 -11.87
CA PRO A 91 -14.54 10.19 -13.16
C PRO A 91 -13.08 9.91 -13.57
N ALA A 92 -12.84 9.83 -14.88
CA ALA A 92 -11.48 9.75 -15.40
C ALA A 92 -10.64 10.98 -14.93
N PRO A 93 -9.37 10.81 -14.59
CA PRO A 93 -8.53 9.61 -14.72
C PRO A 93 -8.53 8.69 -13.47
N ILE A 94 -9.42 8.88 -12.53
CA ILE A 94 -9.38 8.15 -11.25
C ILE A 94 -9.76 6.67 -11.40
N GLY A 95 -10.73 6.36 -12.27
CA GLY A 95 -11.13 4.99 -12.57
C GLY A 95 -12.04 4.36 -11.51
N TYR A 96 -11.98 3.05 -11.36
CA TYR A 96 -12.75 2.27 -10.40
C TYR A 96 -11.88 1.95 -9.19
N ILE A 97 -12.27 2.37 -8.00
CA ILE A 97 -11.42 2.31 -6.81
C ILE A 97 -12.14 1.74 -5.60
N CYS A 98 -11.38 1.14 -4.68
CA CYS A 98 -11.73 0.97 -3.28
C CYS A 98 -10.53 1.35 -2.40
N MET A 99 -10.76 1.58 -1.10
CA MET A 99 -9.68 1.87 -0.16
C MET A 99 -9.81 0.99 1.09
N LEU A 100 -8.67 0.49 1.54
CA LEU A 100 -8.52 -0.24 2.77
C LEU A 100 -7.77 0.62 3.79
N SER A 101 -8.06 0.46 5.07
CA SER A 101 -7.26 1.06 6.13
C SER A 101 -6.39 0.00 6.81
N ASP A 102 -5.16 0.38 7.13
CA ASP A 102 -4.32 -0.41 8.02
C ASP A 102 -4.71 -0.17 9.50
N PRO A 103 -4.15 -0.91 10.47
CA PRO A 103 -4.47 -0.73 11.88
C PRO A 103 -4.14 0.67 12.44
N ASP A 104 -3.23 1.39 11.80
CA ASP A 104 -2.83 2.75 12.19
C ASP A 104 -3.64 3.84 11.48
N GLY A 105 -4.56 3.45 10.59
CA GLY A 105 -5.44 4.36 9.85
C GLY A 105 -4.85 4.90 8.54
N ASN A 106 -3.72 4.37 8.07
CA ASN A 106 -3.21 4.69 6.75
C ASN A 106 -4.08 4.03 5.68
N LEU A 107 -4.27 4.72 4.56
CA LEU A 107 -5.10 4.22 3.47
C LEU A 107 -4.26 3.61 2.35
N VAL A 108 -4.76 2.51 1.81
CA VAL A 108 -4.26 1.86 0.59
C VAL A 108 -5.40 1.83 -0.42
N GLU A 109 -5.19 2.45 -1.57
CA GLU A 109 -6.11 2.41 -2.70
C GLU A 109 -5.82 1.21 -3.59
N TYR A 110 -6.86 0.52 -4.01
CA TYR A 110 -6.83 -0.43 -5.12
C TYR A 110 -7.70 0.10 -6.23
N SER A 111 -7.15 0.17 -7.42
CA SER A 111 -7.80 0.80 -8.56
C SER A 111 -7.78 -0.09 -9.80
N TYR A 112 -8.65 0.25 -10.73
CA TYR A 112 -8.69 -0.28 -12.09
C TYR A 112 -8.98 0.85 -13.06
N ASP A 113 -8.31 0.83 -14.23
CA ASP A 113 -8.51 1.79 -15.31
C ASP A 113 -8.08 3.24 -14.96
N GLN A 114 -7.01 3.36 -14.18
CA GLN A 114 -6.31 4.65 -13.99
C GLN A 114 -5.28 4.93 -15.08
N GLY A 115 -4.95 3.93 -15.91
CA GLY A 115 -3.99 4.06 -17.00
C GLY A 115 -2.53 3.93 -16.56
N VAL A 116 -2.25 3.43 -15.36
CA VAL A 116 -0.88 3.26 -14.85
C VAL A 116 -0.11 2.25 -15.70
N TYR A 117 -0.70 1.11 -16.02
CA TYR A 117 -0.05 0.08 -16.85
C TYR A 117 0.26 0.57 -18.27
N GLU A 118 -0.66 1.34 -18.87
CA GLU A 118 -0.45 1.95 -20.19
C GLU A 118 0.68 2.95 -20.15
N LYS A 119 0.69 3.80 -19.13
CA LYS A 119 1.72 4.84 -18.96
C LYS A 119 3.10 4.23 -18.68
N VAL A 120 3.18 3.19 -17.88
CA VAL A 120 4.42 2.45 -17.63
C VAL A 120 4.97 1.85 -18.93
N ARG A 121 4.12 1.21 -19.75
CA ARG A 121 4.52 0.69 -21.05
C ARG A 121 4.93 1.78 -22.04
N GLU A 122 4.24 2.90 -22.04
CA GLU A 122 4.57 4.04 -22.91
C GLU A 122 5.95 4.63 -22.59
N VAL A 123 6.27 4.78 -21.32
CA VAL A 123 7.49 5.48 -20.86
C VAL A 123 8.69 4.55 -20.75
N TRP A 124 8.48 3.32 -20.30
CA TRP A 124 9.58 2.40 -19.94
C TRP A 124 9.56 1.08 -20.74
N GLY A 125 8.51 0.84 -21.47
CA GLY A 125 8.35 -0.38 -22.26
C GLY A 125 9.20 -0.41 -23.48
#